data_e0368b91304f0012a2a9fb095a6d6a7d
#
_entry.id   e0368b91304f0012a2a9fb095a6d6a7d
#
_cell.length_a   1.000
_cell.length_b   1.000
_cell.length_c   1.000
_cell.angle_alpha   90.00
_cell.angle_beta   90.00
_cell.angle_gamma   90.00
#
_symmetry.space_group_name_H-M   'P 1'
#
loop_
_entity.id
_entity.type
_entity.pdbx_description
1 polymer ?
#
loop_
_entity_poly.entity_id
_entity_poly.type
_entity_poly.pdbx_seq_one_letter_code
_entity_poly.pdbx_strand_id
1 'polypeptide(L)'
;MNTDKSKKVTDEAVADEKINDEAVNDTSADKDIETVAEAESDAEAKADDKSAESGEKGKSKIFGKKDKKDKKDEKIDELNDKLMRMAAEYDNYRKRTDKEKTAMFDMGAKTIIEKVIPLIDNFERGFASVTDDNKDDPFVKGMKKVYDQFISTLGEAGVEVIEAEGKEFDPNLHNAVMHVDDDSFGDNVVAEELQKGYKYKDNVIRYSMVKVAN
;
A
#
# COMPACT_ATOMS: atom_id res chain seq x y z
N MET A 1 69.76 -14.43 -30.53
CA MET A 1 69.39 -13.46 -31.56
C MET A 1 67.98 -13.03 -31.20
N ASN A 2 67.92 -11.97 -30.45
CA ASN A 2 67.47 -10.62 -30.84
C ASN A 2 65.99 -10.61 -31.27
N THR A 3 65.08 -9.83 -30.74
CA THR A 3 65.11 -8.44 -30.20
C THR A 3 63.76 -8.09 -29.58
N ASP A 4 63.82 -7.58 -28.43
CA ASP A 4 63.11 -6.50 -27.82
C ASP A 4 62.32 -5.57 -28.76
N LYS A 5 61.05 -5.30 -28.42
CA LYS A 5 60.39 -4.00 -28.67
C LYS A 5 59.21 -3.75 -27.77
N SER A 6 59.52 -3.07 -26.69
CA SER A 6 58.59 -2.25 -25.92
C SER A 6 57.84 -1.24 -26.82
N LYS A 7 56.54 -1.06 -26.67
CA LYS A 7 55.83 0.14 -27.07
C LYS A 7 54.81 0.55 -26.00
N LYS A 8 55.21 1.56 -25.29
CA LYS A 8 54.49 2.64 -24.64
C LYS A 8 53.09 2.87 -25.24
N VAL A 9 52.10 2.81 -24.40
CA VAL A 9 50.79 3.43 -24.67
C VAL A 9 50.54 4.45 -23.55
N THR A 10 50.29 5.62 -23.99
CA THR A 10 50.09 6.88 -23.31
C THR A 10 48.84 6.93 -22.45
N ASP A 11 48.95 7.59 -21.30
CA ASP A 11 47.89 8.18 -20.48
C ASP A 11 46.94 9.03 -21.35
N GLU A 12 45.66 8.79 -21.20
CA GLU A 12 44.66 9.77 -21.60
C GLU A 12 43.64 9.90 -20.43
N ALA A 13 43.55 11.13 -20.01
CA ALA A 13 42.85 11.64 -18.86
C ALA A 13 41.38 11.31 -18.85
N VAL A 14 40.89 10.74 -17.76
CA VAL A 14 39.46 10.70 -17.45
C VAL A 14 39.12 11.92 -16.61
N ALA A 15 38.33 12.80 -17.15
CA ALA A 15 37.80 13.98 -16.50
C ALA A 15 36.83 13.61 -15.40
N ASP A 16 37.09 14.12 -14.20
CA ASP A 16 36.19 14.14 -13.04
C ASP A 16 34.92 14.94 -13.37
N GLU A 17 33.83 14.27 -13.53
CA GLU A 17 32.49 14.88 -13.51
C GLU A 17 31.96 14.80 -12.07
N LYS A 18 32.09 15.89 -11.35
CA LYS A 18 31.51 16.13 -10.04
C LYS A 18 29.99 16.16 -10.17
N ILE A 19 29.34 15.11 -9.75
CA ILE A 19 27.89 15.11 -9.50
C ILE A 19 27.67 15.84 -8.19
N ASN A 20 27.02 16.98 -8.27
CA ASN A 20 26.62 17.84 -7.18
C ASN A 20 25.40 17.23 -6.50
N ASP A 21 25.58 16.58 -5.35
CA ASP A 21 24.54 16.15 -4.42
C ASP A 21 23.95 17.38 -3.71
N GLU A 22 22.98 18.00 -4.28
CA GLU A 22 22.06 18.86 -3.53
C GLU A 22 20.98 17.99 -2.87
N ALA A 23 21.31 17.58 -1.64
CA ALA A 23 20.34 17.03 -0.70
C ALA A 23 19.31 18.12 -0.34
N VAL A 24 18.15 18.05 -0.93
CA VAL A 24 16.98 18.79 -0.47
C VAL A 24 16.49 18.15 0.81
N ASN A 25 16.94 18.71 1.93
CA ASN A 25 16.47 18.39 3.27
C ASN A 25 15.18 19.19 3.50
N ASP A 26 14.03 18.60 3.15
CA ASP A 26 12.71 19.11 3.55
C ASP A 26 12.18 18.30 4.74
N THR A 27 12.72 18.62 5.92
CA THR A 27 12.19 18.18 7.21
C THR A 27 11.77 19.39 8.02
N SER A 28 10.65 20.03 7.63
CA SER A 28 10.00 21.03 8.47
C SER A 28 8.52 21.21 8.14
N ALA A 29 7.71 20.16 8.32
CA ALA A 29 6.26 20.29 8.29
C ALA A 29 5.53 19.29 9.21
N ASP A 30 6.16 18.86 10.33
CA ASP A 30 5.53 17.88 11.24
C ASP A 30 5.71 18.23 12.72
N LYS A 31 5.67 19.53 13.06
CA LYS A 31 5.81 19.96 14.47
C LYS A 31 4.76 20.96 15.00
N ASP A 32 3.72 21.31 14.24
CA ASP A 32 2.75 22.33 14.69
C ASP A 32 1.31 21.84 14.84
N ILE A 33 1.05 20.54 15.04
CA ILE A 33 -0.32 20.02 15.25
C ILE A 33 -0.56 19.44 16.66
N GLU A 34 0.39 19.52 17.58
CA GLU A 34 0.24 18.88 18.91
C GLU A 34 0.03 19.85 20.10
N THR A 35 -0.34 21.11 19.87
CA THR A 35 -0.54 22.10 20.97
C THR A 35 -1.88 22.82 20.97
N VAL A 36 -2.98 22.21 20.55
CA VAL A 36 -4.32 22.82 20.66
C VAL A 36 -5.33 21.94 21.40
N ALA A 37 -4.89 20.96 22.20
CA ALA A 37 -5.77 20.05 22.91
C ALA A 37 -5.69 20.14 24.46
N GLU A 38 -5.13 21.24 25.04
CA GLU A 38 -5.17 21.44 26.50
C GLU A 38 -5.38 22.90 26.85
N ALA A 39 -6.60 23.41 26.67
CA ALA A 39 -7.05 24.66 27.29
C ALA A 39 -8.58 24.75 27.36
N GLU A 40 -9.24 23.76 27.95
CA GLU A 40 -10.62 23.93 28.46
C GLU A 40 -10.77 23.21 29.80
N SER A 41 -10.29 23.82 30.88
CA SER A 41 -10.85 23.64 32.22
C SER A 41 -10.21 24.70 33.10
N ASP A 42 -10.89 25.81 33.32
CA ASP A 42 -11.00 26.55 34.57
C ASP A 42 -11.53 27.98 34.31
N ALA A 43 -12.82 28.16 34.47
CA ALA A 43 -13.38 29.46 34.89
C ALA A 43 -14.84 29.22 35.36
N GLU A 44 -15.00 28.53 36.46
CA GLU A 44 -16.19 28.73 37.32
C GLU A 44 -15.85 29.60 38.50
N ALA A 45 -16.83 30.49 38.81
CA ALA A 45 -17.06 31.20 40.04
C ALA A 45 -16.22 32.44 40.34
N LYS A 46 -16.90 33.59 40.18
CA LYS A 46 -17.18 34.48 41.34
C LYS A 46 -18.25 35.47 41.01
N ALA A 47 -19.44 35.24 41.56
CA ALA A 47 -20.44 36.23 41.85
C ALA A 47 -19.94 37.09 43.00
N ASP A 48 -20.06 38.40 42.92
CA ASP A 48 -20.26 39.24 44.11
C ASP A 48 -21.08 40.49 43.76
N ASP A 49 -22.15 40.53 44.44
CA ASP A 49 -23.11 41.51 44.81
C ASP A 49 -22.55 42.91 45.09
N LYS A 50 -23.16 43.92 44.50
CA LYS A 50 -23.49 45.18 45.23
C LYS A 50 -24.52 46.05 44.52
N SER A 51 -25.57 46.17 45.21
CA SER A 51 -26.74 47.05 45.15
C SER A 51 -26.48 48.52 44.81
N ALA A 52 -27.53 49.08 44.27
CA ALA A 52 -28.22 50.34 44.55
C ALA A 52 -27.98 51.55 43.64
N GLU A 53 -29.03 51.90 43.06
CA GLU A 53 -29.75 53.21 43.11
C GLU A 53 -29.66 54.18 41.91
N SER A 54 -30.85 54.39 41.43
CA SER A 54 -31.39 55.67 40.83
C SER A 54 -31.06 56.04 39.38
N GLY A 55 -32.12 56.24 38.63
CA GLY A 55 -32.08 57.17 37.49
C GLY A 55 -32.89 56.76 36.26
N GLU A 56 -34.15 57.16 36.31
CA GLU A 56 -35.10 57.22 35.20
C GLU A 56 -34.53 58.06 34.03
N LYS A 57 -34.28 57.37 32.86
CA LYS A 57 -34.39 57.91 31.49
C LYS A 57 -33.70 56.98 30.49
N GLY A 58 -34.49 56.35 29.63
CA GLY A 58 -33.89 55.71 28.46
C GLY A 58 -34.60 54.49 27.87
N LYS A 59 -35.94 54.56 27.74
CA LYS A 59 -36.70 53.49 27.03
C LYS A 59 -36.43 53.38 25.51
N SER A 60 -35.41 54.06 24.96
CA SER A 60 -35.14 54.06 23.52
C SER A 60 -33.88 53.24 23.07
N LYS A 61 -33.08 52.71 24.00
CA LYS A 61 -31.83 51.96 23.61
C LYS A 61 -31.93 50.45 23.70
N ILE A 62 -33.04 49.88 24.17
CA ILE A 62 -33.17 48.42 24.39
C ILE A 62 -33.58 47.70 23.10
N PHE A 63 -34.31 48.34 22.20
CA PHE A 63 -34.77 47.71 20.96
C PHE A 63 -33.64 47.48 19.94
N GLY A 64 -32.69 48.37 19.80
CA GLY A 64 -31.57 48.21 18.87
C GLY A 64 -30.47 47.26 19.34
N LYS A 65 -30.51 46.82 20.61
CA LYS A 65 -29.52 45.87 21.18
C LYS A 65 -29.98 44.43 21.04
N LYS A 66 -31.31 44.22 21.00
CA LYS A 66 -31.93 42.91 20.80
C LYS A 66 -31.75 42.41 19.36
N ASP A 67 -32.03 43.24 18.36
CA ASP A 67 -31.86 42.93 16.93
C ASP A 67 -30.39 42.68 16.55
N LYS A 68 -29.43 43.31 17.25
CA LYS A 68 -27.99 43.06 17.02
C LYS A 68 -27.50 41.75 17.67
N LYS A 69 -28.15 41.31 18.74
CA LYS A 69 -27.84 40.08 19.41
C LYS A 69 -28.39 38.90 18.60
N ASP A 70 -29.64 38.98 18.18
CA ASP A 70 -30.29 37.96 17.38
C ASP A 70 -29.53 37.73 16.04
N LYS A 71 -29.06 38.78 15.37
CA LYS A 71 -28.23 38.67 14.15
C LYS A 71 -26.83 38.11 14.40
N LYS A 72 -26.29 38.19 15.61
CA LYS A 72 -25.01 37.59 15.96
C LYS A 72 -25.20 36.09 16.27
N ASP A 73 -26.26 35.76 16.96
CA ASP A 73 -26.60 34.40 17.31
C ASP A 73 -26.91 33.60 16.03
N GLU A 74 -27.69 34.18 15.08
CA GLU A 74 -27.90 33.55 13.74
C GLU A 74 -26.58 33.31 12.97
N LYS A 75 -25.62 34.25 13.04
CA LYS A 75 -24.30 34.05 12.40
C LYS A 75 -23.44 33.01 13.08
N ILE A 76 -23.55 32.90 14.39
CA ILE A 76 -22.85 31.84 15.16
C ILE A 76 -23.41 30.50 14.78
N ASP A 77 -24.72 30.36 14.69
CA ASP A 77 -25.37 29.11 14.28
C ASP A 77 -25.00 28.73 12.83
N GLU A 78 -25.01 29.70 11.91
CA GLU A 78 -24.58 29.50 10.52
C GLU A 78 -23.11 29.06 10.42
N LEU A 79 -22.24 29.67 11.24
CA LEU A 79 -20.82 29.31 11.29
C LEU A 79 -20.59 27.92 11.91
N ASN A 80 -21.36 27.59 12.95
CA ASN A 80 -21.32 26.25 13.56
C ASN A 80 -21.78 25.17 12.58
N ASP A 81 -22.86 25.43 11.85
CA ASP A 81 -23.33 24.51 10.81
C ASP A 81 -22.29 24.30 9.70
N LYS A 82 -21.61 25.37 9.30
CA LYS A 82 -20.50 25.29 8.33
C LYS A 82 -19.32 24.49 8.87
N LEU A 83 -18.95 24.71 10.12
CA LEU A 83 -17.89 23.96 10.79
C LEU A 83 -18.22 22.47 10.88
N MET A 84 -19.43 22.14 11.32
CA MET A 84 -19.90 20.74 11.40
C MET A 84 -19.87 20.05 10.03
N ARG A 85 -20.32 20.77 8.99
CA ARG A 85 -20.29 20.25 7.62
C ARG A 85 -18.85 20.06 7.13
N MET A 86 -17.96 21.05 7.31
CA MET A 86 -16.55 20.93 6.92
C MET A 86 -15.84 19.81 7.68
N ALA A 87 -16.12 19.64 8.98
CA ALA A 87 -15.57 18.55 9.76
C ALA A 87 -16.00 17.18 9.19
N ALA A 88 -17.29 17.02 8.88
CA ALA A 88 -17.80 15.80 8.27
C ALA A 88 -17.20 15.52 6.87
N GLU A 89 -17.05 16.56 6.05
CA GLU A 89 -16.41 16.47 4.73
C GLU A 89 -14.92 16.11 4.85
N TYR A 90 -14.23 16.70 5.83
CA TYR A 90 -12.82 16.40 6.11
C TYR A 90 -12.63 14.94 6.57
N ASP A 91 -13.48 14.45 7.48
CA ASP A 91 -13.44 13.05 7.92
C ASP A 91 -13.68 12.07 6.76
N ASN A 92 -14.64 12.38 5.89
CA ASN A 92 -14.89 11.58 4.70
C ASN A 92 -13.71 11.62 3.73
N TYR A 93 -13.13 12.80 3.51
CA TYR A 93 -11.93 12.97 2.69
C TYR A 93 -10.75 12.17 3.25
N ARG A 94 -10.48 12.27 4.55
CA ARG A 94 -9.40 11.54 5.22
C ARG A 94 -9.57 10.02 5.05
N LYS A 95 -10.75 9.50 5.35
CA LYS A 95 -11.04 8.06 5.18
C LYS A 95 -10.85 7.59 3.74
N ARG A 96 -11.25 8.41 2.77
CA ARG A 96 -11.05 8.11 1.36
C ARG A 96 -9.57 8.13 0.98
N THR A 97 -8.84 9.15 1.38
CA THR A 97 -7.41 9.30 1.11
C THR A 97 -6.58 8.16 1.73
N ASP A 98 -6.91 7.74 2.94
CA ASP A 98 -6.22 6.61 3.59
C ASP A 98 -6.46 5.31 2.82
N LYS A 99 -7.69 5.06 2.32
CA LYS A 99 -7.99 3.92 1.45
C LYS A 99 -7.23 4.00 0.12
N GLU A 100 -7.19 5.18 -0.49
CA GLU A 100 -6.46 5.40 -1.75
C GLU A 100 -4.96 5.16 -1.58
N LYS A 101 -4.35 5.63 -0.48
CA LYS A 101 -2.93 5.38 -0.16
C LYS A 101 -2.64 3.89 -0.02
N THR A 102 -3.48 3.16 0.71
CA THR A 102 -3.33 1.71 0.87
C THR A 102 -3.46 1.00 -0.47
N ALA A 103 -4.46 1.36 -1.28
CA ALA A 103 -4.64 0.78 -2.61
C ALA A 103 -3.47 1.07 -3.55
N MET A 104 -2.88 2.27 -3.50
CA MET A 104 -1.67 2.60 -4.27
C MET A 104 -0.47 1.77 -3.85
N PHE A 105 -0.29 1.57 -2.53
CA PHE A 105 0.77 0.72 -2.01
C PHE A 105 0.60 -0.73 -2.48
N ASP A 106 -0.62 -1.28 -2.36
CA ASP A 106 -0.92 -2.64 -2.80
C ASP A 106 -0.74 -2.81 -4.31
N MET A 107 -1.09 -1.80 -5.11
CA MET A 107 -0.86 -1.80 -6.56
C MET A 107 0.63 -1.80 -6.91
N GLY A 108 1.44 -1.02 -6.18
CA GLY A 108 2.89 -1.01 -6.33
C GLY A 108 3.51 -2.37 -5.99
N ALA A 109 3.11 -2.96 -4.86
CA ALA A 109 3.54 -4.30 -4.46
C ALA A 109 3.14 -5.36 -5.52
N LYS A 110 1.88 -5.35 -5.98
CA LYS A 110 1.41 -6.23 -7.05
C LYS A 110 2.30 -6.15 -8.30
N THR A 111 2.63 -4.94 -8.74
CA THR A 111 3.46 -4.72 -9.94
C THR A 111 4.87 -5.31 -9.79
N ILE A 112 5.45 -5.24 -8.59
CA ILE A 112 6.76 -5.84 -8.31
C ILE A 112 6.65 -7.36 -8.29
N ILE A 113 5.67 -7.91 -7.59
CA ILE A 113 5.45 -9.35 -7.48
C ILE A 113 5.22 -9.97 -8.87
N GLU A 114 4.42 -9.33 -9.72
CA GLU A 114 4.17 -9.77 -11.10
C GLU A 114 5.47 -9.92 -11.92
N LYS A 115 6.44 -9.02 -11.70
CA LYS A 115 7.75 -9.10 -12.36
C LYS A 115 8.67 -10.16 -11.75
N VAL A 116 8.45 -10.53 -10.51
CA VAL A 116 9.25 -11.54 -9.78
C VAL A 116 8.75 -12.96 -10.04
N ILE A 117 7.45 -13.17 -10.29
CA ILE A 117 6.85 -14.47 -10.56
C ILE A 117 7.59 -15.26 -11.68
N PRO A 118 8.00 -14.67 -12.82
CA PRO A 118 8.75 -15.41 -13.84
C PRO A 118 10.09 -15.97 -13.36
N LEU A 119 10.67 -15.38 -12.30
CA LEU A 119 11.88 -15.94 -11.68
C LEU A 119 11.56 -17.26 -10.96
N ILE A 120 10.41 -17.32 -10.27
CA ILE A 120 9.93 -18.56 -9.63
C ILE A 120 9.72 -19.65 -10.68
N ASP A 121 9.04 -19.31 -11.79
CA ASP A 121 8.83 -20.27 -12.90
C ASP A 121 10.14 -20.81 -13.46
N ASN A 122 11.17 -19.97 -13.56
CA ASN A 122 12.49 -20.40 -14.01
C ASN A 122 13.15 -21.37 -13.03
N PHE A 123 13.00 -21.17 -11.72
CA PHE A 123 13.48 -22.13 -10.72
C PHE A 123 12.73 -23.46 -10.84
N GLU A 124 11.41 -23.46 -10.94
CA GLU A 124 10.60 -24.67 -11.09
C GLU A 124 10.96 -25.44 -12.35
N ARG A 125 11.11 -24.73 -13.48
CA ARG A 125 11.56 -25.33 -14.73
C ARG A 125 12.98 -25.89 -14.63
N GLY A 126 13.87 -25.19 -13.89
CA GLY A 126 15.22 -25.68 -13.60
C GLY A 126 15.18 -26.98 -12.81
N PHE A 127 14.37 -27.06 -11.76
CA PHE A 127 14.21 -28.27 -10.96
C PHE A 127 13.57 -29.43 -11.75
N ALA A 128 12.59 -29.13 -12.61
CA ALA A 128 11.97 -30.12 -13.47
C ALA A 128 12.98 -30.74 -14.50
N SER A 129 14.03 -30.03 -14.86
CA SER A 129 15.08 -30.48 -15.77
C SER A 129 16.17 -31.30 -15.08
N VAL A 130 16.19 -31.39 -13.75
CA VAL A 130 17.16 -32.16 -12.98
C VAL A 130 16.84 -33.66 -13.12
N THR A 131 17.82 -34.43 -13.60
CA THR A 131 17.71 -35.91 -13.69
C THR A 131 17.71 -36.54 -12.30
N ASP A 132 17.09 -37.71 -12.17
CA ASP A 132 17.00 -38.42 -10.89
C ASP A 132 18.36 -38.66 -10.23
N ASP A 133 19.41 -38.92 -11.04
CA ASP A 133 20.77 -39.11 -10.57
C ASP A 133 21.39 -37.86 -9.90
N ASN A 134 20.91 -36.67 -10.25
CA ASN A 134 21.44 -35.40 -9.77
C ASN A 134 20.56 -34.73 -8.70
N LYS A 135 19.42 -35.34 -8.32
CA LYS A 135 18.53 -34.79 -7.28
C LYS A 135 19.21 -34.64 -5.92
N ASP A 136 20.20 -35.50 -5.66
CA ASP A 136 20.97 -35.53 -4.41
C ASP A 136 22.21 -34.61 -4.41
N ASP A 137 22.48 -33.94 -5.53
CA ASP A 137 23.61 -33.03 -5.64
C ASP A 137 23.50 -31.90 -4.60
N PRO A 138 24.58 -31.61 -3.85
CA PRO A 138 24.62 -30.50 -2.87
C PRO A 138 24.21 -29.15 -3.44
N PHE A 139 24.52 -28.88 -4.71
CA PHE A 139 24.15 -27.67 -5.39
C PHE A 139 22.63 -27.60 -5.59
N VAL A 140 21.99 -28.65 -6.09
CA VAL A 140 20.53 -28.73 -6.29
C VAL A 140 19.81 -28.58 -4.96
N LYS A 141 20.28 -29.26 -3.91
CA LYS A 141 19.74 -29.13 -2.55
C LYS A 141 19.89 -27.69 -2.00
N GLY A 142 21.02 -27.05 -2.30
CA GLY A 142 21.25 -25.64 -1.94
C GLY A 142 20.27 -24.69 -2.63
N MET A 143 20.10 -24.86 -3.94
CA MET A 143 19.15 -24.06 -4.73
C MET A 143 17.70 -24.26 -4.30
N LYS A 144 17.33 -25.50 -3.93
CA LYS A 144 15.99 -25.78 -3.40
C LYS A 144 15.73 -25.03 -2.09
N LYS A 145 16.71 -24.97 -1.18
CA LYS A 145 16.57 -24.18 0.06
C LYS A 145 16.39 -22.69 -0.22
N VAL A 146 17.09 -22.14 -1.22
CA VAL A 146 16.93 -20.74 -1.63
C VAL A 146 15.53 -20.52 -2.19
N TYR A 147 15.03 -21.43 -3.01
CA TYR A 147 13.66 -21.40 -3.54
C TYR A 147 12.62 -21.45 -2.41
N ASP A 148 12.74 -22.41 -1.49
CA ASP A 148 11.81 -22.57 -0.37
C ASP A 148 11.79 -21.31 0.53
N GLN A 149 12.98 -20.74 0.80
CA GLN A 149 13.09 -19.47 1.53
C GLN A 149 12.42 -18.32 0.79
N PHE A 150 12.58 -18.27 -0.53
CA PHE A 150 11.99 -17.22 -1.36
C PHE A 150 10.45 -17.28 -1.34
N ILE A 151 9.88 -18.48 -1.50
CA ILE A 151 8.43 -18.71 -1.41
C ILE A 151 7.91 -18.33 -0.01
N SER A 152 8.64 -18.74 1.06
CA SER A 152 8.27 -18.36 2.43
C SER A 152 8.25 -16.84 2.63
N THR A 153 9.26 -16.14 2.14
CA THR A 153 9.33 -14.67 2.24
C THR A 153 8.20 -13.98 1.49
N LEU A 154 7.82 -14.50 0.31
CA LEU A 154 6.65 -14.01 -0.41
C LEU A 154 5.35 -14.28 0.35
N GLY A 155 5.24 -15.44 1.01
CA GLY A 155 4.12 -15.78 1.88
C GLY A 155 3.98 -14.79 3.05
N GLU A 156 5.09 -14.46 3.71
CA GLU A 156 5.11 -13.44 4.76
C GLU A 156 4.69 -12.05 4.25
N ALA A 157 4.99 -11.74 2.99
CA ALA A 157 4.55 -10.51 2.34
C ALA A 157 3.06 -10.52 1.95
N GLY A 158 2.36 -11.67 2.10
CA GLY A 158 0.94 -11.83 1.79
C GLY A 158 0.66 -12.34 0.36
N VAL A 159 1.65 -12.98 -0.27
CA VAL A 159 1.48 -13.67 -1.54
C VAL A 159 1.15 -15.13 -1.26
N GLU A 160 0.09 -15.64 -1.85
CA GLU A 160 -0.32 -17.03 -1.72
C GLU A 160 -0.34 -17.72 -3.09
N VAL A 161 0.08 -18.97 -3.11
CA VAL A 161 -0.03 -19.84 -4.28
C VAL A 161 -1.48 -20.28 -4.41
N ILE A 162 -2.01 -20.25 -5.62
CA ILE A 162 -3.34 -20.78 -5.92
C ILE A 162 -3.17 -22.29 -6.11
N GLU A 163 -3.70 -23.09 -5.19
CA GLU A 163 -3.71 -24.54 -5.31
C GLU A 163 -4.80 -24.94 -6.30
N ALA A 164 -4.40 -25.47 -7.45
CA ALA A 164 -5.33 -25.83 -8.52
C ALA A 164 -5.47 -27.33 -8.70
N GLU A 165 -4.40 -28.11 -8.59
CA GLU A 165 -4.38 -29.55 -8.90
C GLU A 165 -5.36 -30.34 -8.04
N GLY A 166 -6.21 -31.15 -8.69
CA GLY A 166 -7.23 -31.99 -8.05
C GLY A 166 -8.43 -31.21 -7.49
N LYS A 167 -8.52 -29.90 -7.71
CA LYS A 167 -9.68 -29.09 -7.31
C LYS A 167 -10.62 -28.84 -8.48
N GLU A 168 -11.86 -28.43 -8.15
CA GLU A 168 -12.82 -27.99 -9.14
C GLU A 168 -12.32 -26.71 -9.85
N PHE A 169 -12.55 -26.64 -11.14
CA PHE A 169 -12.15 -25.48 -11.93
C PHE A 169 -12.96 -24.25 -11.55
N ASP A 170 -12.24 -23.18 -11.14
CA ASP A 170 -12.82 -21.86 -10.86
C ASP A 170 -12.28 -20.83 -11.87
N PRO A 171 -13.14 -20.25 -12.72
CA PRO A 171 -12.71 -19.23 -13.69
C PRO A 171 -12.10 -17.96 -13.07
N ASN A 172 -12.35 -17.70 -11.77
CA ASN A 172 -11.78 -16.55 -11.07
C ASN A 172 -10.31 -16.78 -10.63
N LEU A 173 -9.89 -18.03 -10.55
CA LEU A 173 -8.56 -18.41 -10.07
C LEU A 173 -7.73 -19.14 -11.13
N HIS A 174 -8.40 -19.84 -12.05
CA HIS A 174 -7.78 -20.75 -13.00
C HIS A 174 -8.04 -20.29 -14.44
N ASN A 175 -7.05 -20.58 -15.30
CA ASN A 175 -7.16 -20.43 -16.75
C ASN A 175 -6.97 -21.78 -17.41
N ALA A 176 -8.05 -22.36 -17.93
CA ALA A 176 -8.00 -23.63 -18.64
C ALA A 176 -7.35 -23.42 -20.02
N VAL A 177 -6.19 -24.04 -20.23
CA VAL A 177 -5.44 -23.98 -21.48
C VAL A 177 -5.68 -25.22 -22.33
N MET A 178 -5.93 -26.35 -21.69
CA MET A 178 -6.13 -27.66 -22.33
C MET A 178 -7.25 -28.43 -21.63
N HIS A 179 -7.94 -29.25 -22.40
CA HIS A 179 -8.91 -30.24 -21.91
C HIS A 179 -8.34 -31.65 -22.15
N VAL A 180 -8.64 -32.54 -21.25
CA VAL A 180 -8.25 -33.95 -21.33
C VAL A 180 -9.44 -34.81 -20.98
N ASP A 181 -9.72 -35.83 -21.80
CA ASP A 181 -10.67 -36.88 -21.48
C ASP A 181 -9.95 -37.90 -20.59
N ASP A 182 -10.14 -37.82 -19.28
CA ASP A 182 -9.53 -38.70 -18.30
C ASP A 182 -10.57 -39.14 -17.28
N ASP A 183 -10.96 -40.43 -17.38
CA ASP A 183 -11.96 -41.07 -16.51
C ASP A 183 -11.52 -41.15 -15.03
N SER A 184 -10.23 -40.84 -14.73
CA SER A 184 -9.70 -40.87 -13.36
C SER A 184 -10.11 -39.64 -12.54
N PHE A 185 -10.50 -38.57 -13.21
CA PHE A 185 -10.95 -37.31 -12.60
C PHE A 185 -12.45 -37.09 -12.86
N GLY A 186 -13.12 -36.35 -11.99
CA GLY A 186 -14.49 -35.94 -12.23
C GLY A 186 -14.58 -34.86 -13.31
N ASP A 187 -15.78 -34.65 -13.83
CA ASP A 187 -16.05 -33.58 -14.78
C ASP A 187 -15.68 -32.23 -14.18
N ASN A 188 -15.02 -31.38 -14.97
CA ASN A 188 -14.62 -30.03 -14.58
C ASN A 188 -13.61 -29.95 -13.42
N VAL A 189 -12.80 -30.98 -13.22
CA VAL A 189 -11.71 -31.02 -12.23
C VAL A 189 -10.39 -30.71 -12.91
N VAL A 190 -9.52 -29.99 -12.22
CA VAL A 190 -8.15 -29.70 -12.67
C VAL A 190 -7.32 -30.99 -12.59
N ALA A 191 -6.96 -31.55 -13.75
CA ALA A 191 -6.15 -32.76 -13.84
C ALA A 191 -4.66 -32.47 -13.61
N GLU A 192 -4.18 -31.33 -14.09
CA GLU A 192 -2.76 -30.96 -14.00
C GLU A 192 -2.60 -29.44 -13.96
N GLU A 193 -1.70 -28.93 -13.13
CA GLU A 193 -1.30 -27.53 -13.11
C GLU A 193 -0.02 -27.34 -13.95
N LEU A 194 -0.14 -26.67 -15.08
CA LEU A 194 0.97 -26.40 -15.99
C LEU A 194 1.84 -25.22 -15.52
N GLN A 195 1.21 -24.25 -14.86
CA GLN A 195 1.88 -23.08 -14.33
C GLN A 195 1.13 -22.58 -13.11
N LYS A 196 1.83 -22.37 -12.01
CA LYS A 196 1.25 -21.94 -10.74
C LYS A 196 0.68 -20.53 -10.82
N GLY A 197 -0.51 -20.37 -10.28
CA GLY A 197 -1.14 -19.08 -10.04
C GLY A 197 -0.72 -18.48 -8.70
N TYR A 198 -0.82 -17.18 -8.61
CA TYR A 198 -0.49 -16.41 -7.40
C TYR A 198 -1.53 -15.35 -7.12
N LYS A 199 -1.89 -15.19 -5.86
CA LYS A 199 -2.72 -14.08 -5.37
C LYS A 199 -1.96 -13.28 -4.32
N TYR A 200 -2.22 -12.00 -4.25
CA TYR A 200 -1.71 -11.10 -3.22
C TYR A 200 -2.89 -10.53 -2.44
N LYS A 201 -2.99 -10.91 -1.18
CA LYS A 201 -4.17 -10.65 -0.37
C LYS A 201 -5.43 -11.17 -1.09
N ASP A 202 -6.38 -10.28 -1.42
CA ASP A 202 -7.63 -10.62 -2.10
C ASP A 202 -7.56 -10.51 -3.64
N ASN A 203 -6.41 -10.08 -4.20
CA ASN A 203 -6.26 -9.82 -5.62
C ASN A 203 -5.47 -10.91 -6.31
N VAL A 204 -6.01 -11.49 -7.37
CA VAL A 204 -5.26 -12.40 -8.25
C VAL A 204 -4.22 -11.58 -9.02
N ILE A 205 -2.95 -12.02 -8.92
CA ILE A 205 -1.84 -11.48 -9.69
C ILE A 205 -1.73 -12.21 -11.02
N ARG A 206 -1.76 -13.56 -10.95
CA ARG A 206 -1.69 -14.46 -12.11
C ARG A 206 -2.56 -15.67 -11.84
N TYR A 207 -3.38 -16.02 -12.83
CA TYR A 207 -4.20 -17.24 -12.81
C TYR A 207 -3.32 -18.48 -12.96
N SER A 208 -3.69 -19.59 -12.29
CA SER A 208 -3.06 -20.88 -12.55
C SER A 208 -3.43 -21.36 -13.97
N MET A 209 -2.44 -21.71 -14.77
CA MET A 209 -2.69 -22.35 -16.06
C MET A 209 -2.88 -23.83 -15.86
N VAL A 210 -4.05 -24.32 -16.18
CA VAL A 210 -4.48 -25.67 -15.84
C VAL A 210 -4.97 -26.46 -17.04
N LYS A 211 -4.88 -27.78 -16.90
CA LYS A 211 -5.52 -28.77 -17.75
C LYS A 211 -6.74 -29.29 -17.01
N VAL A 212 -7.91 -29.25 -17.63
CA VAL A 212 -9.19 -29.64 -17.03
C VAL A 212 -9.65 -30.96 -17.61
N ALA A 213 -10.07 -31.87 -16.74
CA ALA A 213 -10.73 -33.12 -17.13
C ALA A 213 -12.18 -32.84 -17.54
N ASN A 214 -12.65 -33.56 -18.57
CA ASN A 214 -13.96 -33.39 -19.16
C ASN A 214 -14.72 -34.71 -19.13
#